data_5719469f50c17df280748e527be38645
#
_entry.id   5719469f50c17df280748e527be38645
#
_cell.length_a   1.000
_cell.length_b   1.000
_cell.length_c   1.000
_cell.angle_alpha   90.00
_cell.angle_beta   90.00
_cell.angle_gamma   90.00
#
_symmetry.space_group_name_H-M   'P 1'
#
loop_
_entity.id
_entity.type
_entity.pdbx_description
1 polymer ?
#
loop_
_entity_poly.entity_id
_entity_poly.type
_entity_poly.pdbx_seq_one_letter_code
_entity_poly.pdbx_strand_id
1 'polypeptide(L)'
;MLAAVITASAISLQGAWTGTLTPAPNVDLKLVFHIGEADGKPTFKLDSPSQGAFGIPGTVEYLGADSLSVAVPAIGLSYSGRLAGGRIEGTMRQSGVSFALSLEPQSPDALSRPQNPKPPFPYTTQEVSVENPAGGSVLAGTLTLPDGSDLSTPVLVMVTGSGPQNRDEELFNHKPFAVIADYLGRCGVATLRYDDRGTGASTGDASNATTADLTGDAGAVVGWL
;
A
#
# COMPACT_ATOMS: atom_id res chain seq x y z
N MET A 1 19.57 -44.35 -19.80
CA MET A 1 18.65 -43.88 -18.76
C MET A 1 19.23 -42.56 -18.22
N LEU A 2 18.61 -41.45 -18.64
CA LEU A 2 19.00 -40.12 -18.13
C LEU A 2 18.18 -39.87 -16.87
N ALA A 3 18.82 -39.82 -15.72
CA ALA A 3 18.17 -39.44 -14.48
C ALA A 3 17.95 -37.91 -14.51
N ALA A 4 16.70 -37.51 -14.57
CA ALA A 4 16.33 -36.11 -14.37
C ALA A 4 16.60 -35.74 -12.92
N VAL A 5 17.60 -34.91 -12.69
CA VAL A 5 17.83 -34.28 -11.40
C VAL A 5 16.78 -33.18 -11.27
N ILE A 6 15.72 -33.46 -10.51
CA ILE A 6 14.77 -32.44 -10.07
C ILE A 6 15.51 -31.65 -8.99
N THR A 7 16.09 -30.53 -9.35
CA THR A 7 16.55 -29.53 -8.38
C THR A 7 15.32 -28.92 -7.74
N ALA A 8 14.96 -29.35 -6.52
CA ALA A 8 14.03 -28.63 -5.70
C ALA A 8 14.59 -27.22 -5.48
N SER A 9 13.92 -26.20 -5.98
CA SER A 9 14.24 -24.81 -5.62
C SER A 9 14.13 -24.69 -4.10
N ALA A 10 15.24 -24.36 -3.44
CA ALA A 10 15.21 -24.05 -2.03
C ALA A 10 14.29 -22.86 -1.83
N ILE A 11 13.27 -23.02 -1.01
CA ILE A 11 12.37 -21.91 -0.66
C ILE A 11 13.21 -20.93 0.15
N SER A 12 13.37 -19.72 -0.36
CA SER A 12 14.03 -18.63 0.36
C SER A 12 13.08 -18.08 1.43
N LEU A 13 13.61 -17.76 2.61
CA LEU A 13 12.87 -17.04 3.64
C LEU A 13 12.59 -15.58 3.26
N GLN A 14 13.26 -15.06 2.24
CA GLN A 14 12.95 -13.73 1.71
C GLN A 14 11.59 -13.74 1.00
N GLY A 15 10.88 -12.62 1.11
CA GLY A 15 9.54 -12.44 0.54
C GLY A 15 8.50 -12.08 1.59
N ALA A 16 7.25 -12.20 1.22
CA ALA A 16 6.13 -11.96 2.11
C ALA A 16 5.54 -13.28 2.63
N TRP A 17 5.30 -13.32 3.92
CA TRP A 17 4.77 -14.47 4.63
C TRP A 17 3.54 -14.05 5.42
N THR A 18 2.45 -14.80 5.34
CA THR A 18 1.19 -14.46 6.02
C THR A 18 0.79 -15.54 7.02
N GLY A 19 0.27 -15.12 8.16
CA GLY A 19 -0.30 -15.99 9.18
C GLY A 19 -1.47 -15.34 9.90
N THR A 20 -2.26 -16.16 10.56
CA THR A 20 -3.37 -15.67 11.39
C THR A 20 -3.05 -15.98 12.85
N LEU A 21 -3.07 -14.94 13.67
CA LEU A 21 -2.95 -15.02 15.10
C LEU A 21 -4.34 -14.93 15.72
N THR A 22 -4.67 -15.87 16.60
CA THR A 22 -5.94 -15.87 17.36
C THR A 22 -5.64 -15.59 18.84
N PRO A 23 -5.51 -14.30 19.25
CA PRO A 23 -5.14 -13.94 20.62
C PRO A 23 -6.26 -14.20 21.64
N ALA A 24 -7.50 -14.29 21.19
CA ALA A 24 -8.67 -14.58 22.01
C ALA A 24 -9.74 -15.31 21.16
N PRO A 25 -10.72 -15.97 21.77
CA PRO A 25 -11.83 -16.58 21.04
C PRO A 25 -12.52 -15.56 20.10
N ASN A 26 -12.70 -15.95 18.83
CA ASN A 26 -13.33 -15.13 17.79
C ASN A 26 -12.58 -13.81 17.41
N VAL A 27 -11.30 -13.72 17.75
CA VAL A 27 -10.45 -12.59 17.36
C VAL A 27 -9.30 -13.12 16.50
N ASP A 28 -9.41 -12.93 15.19
CA ASP A 28 -8.38 -13.32 14.23
C ASP A 28 -7.66 -12.08 13.70
N LEU A 29 -6.35 -12.05 13.92
CA LEU A 29 -5.47 -11.02 13.43
C LEU A 29 -4.61 -11.57 12.32
N LYS A 30 -4.84 -11.09 11.11
CA LYS A 30 -3.96 -11.40 9.98
C LYS A 30 -2.66 -10.62 10.14
N LEU A 31 -1.54 -11.30 10.07
CA LEU A 31 -0.19 -10.72 10.08
C LEU A 31 0.51 -11.03 8.76
N VAL A 32 1.28 -10.06 8.27
CA VAL A 32 2.14 -10.23 7.09
C VAL A 32 3.55 -9.80 7.44
N PHE A 33 4.50 -10.70 7.26
CA PHE A 33 5.92 -10.50 7.48
C PHE A 33 6.59 -10.25 6.13
N HIS A 34 7.19 -9.08 5.95
CA HIS A 34 7.98 -8.74 4.78
C HIS A 34 9.46 -8.89 5.13
N ILE A 35 10.09 -9.91 4.59
CA ILE A 35 11.50 -10.21 4.79
C ILE A 35 12.23 -9.90 3.49
N GLY A 36 13.15 -8.95 3.51
CA GLY A 36 13.87 -8.48 2.35
C GLY A 36 15.34 -8.24 2.63
N GLU A 37 15.97 -7.55 1.70
CA GLU A 37 17.35 -7.11 1.81
C GLU A 37 17.48 -5.69 1.26
N ALA A 38 18.25 -4.87 1.93
CA ALA A 38 18.65 -3.55 1.47
C ALA A 38 20.13 -3.34 1.84
N ASP A 39 20.92 -2.89 0.88
CA ASP A 39 22.37 -2.66 1.05
C ASP A 39 23.12 -3.86 1.65
N GLY A 40 22.75 -5.08 1.21
CA GLY A 40 23.36 -6.34 1.67
C GLY A 40 23.00 -6.72 3.11
N LYS A 41 21.99 -6.07 3.71
CA LYS A 41 21.52 -6.37 5.06
C LYS A 41 20.06 -6.82 5.04
N PRO A 42 19.70 -7.85 5.82
CA PRO A 42 18.32 -8.28 5.91
C PRO A 42 17.43 -7.19 6.52
N THR A 43 16.24 -7.02 5.95
CA THR A 43 15.23 -6.07 6.41
C THR A 43 13.96 -6.79 6.80
N PHE A 44 13.20 -6.20 7.73
CA PHE A 44 11.92 -6.72 8.18
C PHE A 44 10.91 -5.61 8.39
N LYS A 45 9.69 -5.85 7.92
CA LYS A 45 8.50 -5.04 8.23
C LYS A 45 7.33 -5.95 8.56
N LEU A 46 6.46 -5.48 9.43
CA LEU A 46 5.24 -6.17 9.82
C LEU A 46 4.02 -5.38 9.38
N ASP A 47 3.04 -6.08 8.78
CA ASP A 47 1.69 -5.55 8.59
C ASP A 47 0.71 -6.31 9.48
N SER A 48 -0.29 -5.61 9.98
CA SER A 48 -1.48 -6.16 10.63
C SER A 48 -2.74 -5.57 9.97
N PRO A 49 -3.15 -6.13 8.82
CA PRO A 49 -4.29 -5.60 8.05
C PRO A 49 -5.58 -5.50 8.84
N SER A 50 -5.84 -6.48 9.72
CA SER A 50 -7.03 -6.49 10.59
C SER A 50 -7.07 -5.31 11.57
N GLN A 51 -5.93 -4.67 11.82
CA GLN A 51 -5.77 -3.53 12.74
C GLN A 51 -5.47 -2.22 11.99
N GLY A 52 -5.47 -2.23 10.65
CA GLY A 52 -5.12 -1.07 9.85
C GLY A 52 -3.66 -0.62 10.00
N ALA A 53 -2.77 -1.49 10.47
CA ALA A 53 -1.36 -1.17 10.72
C ALA A 53 -0.46 -1.80 9.65
N PHE A 54 0.39 -0.99 9.01
CA PHE A 54 1.21 -1.41 7.88
C PHE A 54 2.61 -0.83 7.94
N GLY A 55 3.56 -1.59 7.35
CA GLY A 55 4.94 -1.18 7.23
C GLY A 55 5.61 -0.93 8.57
N ILE A 56 5.12 -1.52 9.66
CA ILE A 56 5.70 -1.34 11.00
C ILE A 56 7.15 -1.82 10.93
N PRO A 57 8.14 -0.95 11.18
CA PRO A 57 9.53 -1.34 11.07
C PRO A 57 9.93 -2.29 12.18
N GLY A 58 10.67 -3.31 11.82
CA GLY A 58 11.26 -4.25 12.76
C GLY A 58 12.72 -4.53 12.42
N THR A 59 13.32 -5.39 13.21
CA THR A 59 14.71 -5.84 13.06
C THR A 59 14.76 -7.33 12.79
N VAL A 60 15.70 -7.75 11.94
CA VAL A 60 16.06 -9.15 11.79
C VAL A 60 17.17 -9.45 12.79
N GLU A 61 16.88 -10.28 13.79
CA GLU A 61 17.85 -10.69 14.80
C GLU A 61 18.68 -11.88 14.30
N TYR A 62 18.04 -12.77 13.54
CA TYR A 62 18.67 -13.92 12.91
C TYR A 62 17.94 -14.30 11.61
N LEU A 63 18.70 -14.57 10.56
CA LEU A 63 18.21 -15.11 9.30
C LEU A 63 19.18 -16.18 8.80
N GLY A 64 18.77 -17.44 8.90
CA GLY A 64 19.48 -18.59 8.40
C GLY A 64 18.85 -19.18 7.14
N ALA A 65 19.33 -20.34 6.73
CA ALA A 65 18.77 -21.03 5.57
C ALA A 65 17.31 -21.50 5.79
N ASP A 66 16.97 -21.88 7.01
CA ASP A 66 15.69 -22.43 7.40
C ASP A 66 15.10 -21.79 8.68
N SER A 67 15.75 -20.81 9.26
CA SER A 67 15.39 -20.26 10.58
C SER A 67 15.38 -18.75 10.56
N LEU A 68 14.39 -18.14 11.18
CA LEU A 68 14.13 -16.72 11.27
C LEU A 68 13.90 -16.29 12.72
N SER A 69 14.53 -15.18 13.13
CA SER A 69 14.17 -14.44 14.34
C SER A 69 14.06 -12.96 14.02
N VAL A 70 12.94 -12.35 14.38
CA VAL A 70 12.65 -10.94 14.13
C VAL A 70 12.04 -10.28 15.36
N ALA A 71 12.22 -8.97 15.49
CA ALA A 71 11.61 -8.17 16.54
C ALA A 71 10.96 -6.91 15.98
N VAL A 72 9.90 -6.46 16.65
CA VAL A 72 9.24 -5.17 16.43
C VAL A 72 9.23 -4.41 17.75
N PRO A 73 10.32 -3.69 18.08
CA PRO A 73 10.47 -3.07 19.41
C PRO A 73 9.37 -2.08 19.75
N ALA A 74 8.86 -1.36 18.75
CA ALA A 74 7.81 -0.35 18.92
C ALA A 74 6.53 -0.89 19.60
N ILE A 75 6.26 -2.20 19.45
CA ILE A 75 5.08 -2.87 20.01
C ILE A 75 5.44 -4.06 20.92
N GLY A 76 6.71 -4.18 21.30
CA GLY A 76 7.20 -5.25 22.18
C GLY A 76 6.97 -6.65 21.63
N LEU A 77 7.02 -6.83 20.29
CA LEU A 77 6.79 -8.10 19.63
C LEU A 77 8.11 -8.74 19.21
N SER A 78 8.22 -10.05 19.39
CA SER A 78 9.27 -10.88 18.79
C SER A 78 8.67 -12.15 18.20
N TYR A 79 9.32 -12.69 17.17
CA TYR A 79 8.95 -13.95 16.54
C TYR A 79 10.21 -14.77 16.24
N SER A 80 10.15 -16.07 16.50
CA SER A 80 11.17 -17.02 16.08
C SER A 80 10.51 -18.24 15.47
N GLY A 81 10.97 -18.64 14.29
CA GLY A 81 10.39 -19.75 13.55
C GLY A 81 11.39 -20.48 12.67
N ARG A 82 10.98 -21.64 12.18
CA ARG A 82 11.73 -22.49 11.29
C ARG A 82 10.89 -22.92 10.09
N LEU A 83 11.50 -22.92 8.91
CA LEU A 83 10.89 -23.40 7.69
C LEU A 83 10.73 -24.92 7.74
N ALA A 84 9.50 -25.40 7.66
CA ALA A 84 9.14 -26.80 7.63
C ALA A 84 7.96 -27.01 6.68
N GLY A 85 8.09 -27.91 5.71
CA GLY A 85 7.01 -28.23 4.79
C GLY A 85 6.46 -27.04 3.97
N GLY A 86 7.30 -26.03 3.69
CA GLY A 86 6.90 -24.83 2.95
C GLY A 86 6.23 -23.74 3.78
N ARG A 87 6.16 -23.89 5.10
CA ARG A 87 5.65 -22.92 6.09
C ARG A 87 6.74 -22.56 7.08
N ILE A 88 6.66 -21.40 7.70
CA ILE A 88 7.50 -21.07 8.86
C ILE A 88 6.67 -21.33 10.12
N GLU A 89 7.01 -22.39 10.82
CA GLU A 89 6.39 -22.75 12.09
C GLU A 89 7.16 -22.07 13.23
N GLY A 90 6.45 -21.31 14.08
CA GLY A 90 7.15 -20.53 15.09
C GLY A 90 6.30 -20.08 16.26
N THR A 91 6.93 -19.26 17.08
CA THR A 91 6.33 -18.67 18.27
C THR A 91 6.48 -17.16 18.23
N MET A 92 5.37 -16.47 18.31
CA MET A 92 5.32 -15.03 18.53
C MET A 92 5.18 -14.74 20.01
N ARG A 93 5.89 -13.73 20.49
CA ARG A 93 5.77 -13.24 21.86
C ARG A 93 5.45 -11.75 21.84
N GLN A 94 4.48 -11.37 22.66
CA GLN A 94 4.13 -9.96 22.84
C GLN A 94 3.61 -9.74 24.26
N SER A 95 4.11 -8.72 24.94
CA SER A 95 3.69 -8.34 26.31
C SER A 95 3.72 -9.51 27.30
N GLY A 96 4.74 -10.39 27.20
CA GLY A 96 4.91 -11.56 28.08
C GLY A 96 4.07 -12.79 27.72
N VAL A 97 3.19 -12.70 26.72
CA VAL A 97 2.37 -13.82 26.24
C VAL A 97 3.02 -14.44 25.01
N SER A 98 2.94 -15.77 24.89
CA SER A 98 3.44 -16.52 23.74
C SER A 98 2.29 -17.13 22.95
N PHE A 99 2.37 -17.04 21.64
CA PHE A 99 1.39 -17.57 20.70
C PHE A 99 2.09 -18.42 19.65
N ALA A 100 1.53 -19.58 19.34
CA ALA A 100 1.94 -20.32 18.16
C ALA A 100 1.49 -19.53 16.91
N LEU A 101 2.39 -19.35 15.95
CA LEU A 101 2.08 -18.68 14.69
C LEU A 101 2.79 -19.39 13.54
N SER A 102 1.98 -19.94 12.65
CA SER A 102 2.44 -20.52 11.39
C SER A 102 2.30 -19.49 10.28
N LEU A 103 3.34 -19.33 9.48
CA LEU A 103 3.37 -18.39 8.35
C LEU A 103 3.46 -19.18 7.05
N GLU A 104 2.59 -18.88 6.13
CA GLU A 104 2.61 -19.40 4.75
C GLU A 104 3.20 -18.35 3.80
N PRO A 105 3.86 -18.79 2.72
CA PRO A 105 4.26 -17.84 1.68
C PRO A 105 3.04 -17.07 1.20
N GLN A 106 3.14 -15.75 1.21
CA GLN A 106 2.06 -14.94 0.67
C GLN A 106 2.07 -15.06 -0.85
N SER A 107 0.95 -15.50 -1.42
CA SER A 107 0.78 -15.43 -2.87
C SER A 107 0.89 -13.98 -3.33
N PRO A 108 1.58 -13.69 -4.44
CA PRO A 108 1.57 -12.36 -5.05
C PRO A 108 0.15 -11.82 -5.25
N ASP A 109 -0.81 -12.71 -5.46
CA ASP A 109 -2.22 -12.37 -5.64
C ASP A 109 -2.98 -12.07 -4.33
N ALA A 110 -2.41 -12.36 -3.17
CA ALA A 110 -3.07 -12.13 -1.88
C ALA A 110 -3.38 -10.65 -1.59
N LEU A 111 -2.65 -9.73 -2.24
CA LEU A 111 -2.92 -8.29 -2.29
C LEU A 111 -3.37 -7.84 -3.68
N SER A 112 -3.77 -8.77 -4.55
CA SER A 112 -4.34 -8.42 -5.84
C SER A 112 -5.60 -7.58 -5.64
N ARG A 113 -5.68 -6.50 -6.40
CA ARG A 113 -6.83 -5.61 -6.45
C ARG A 113 -7.37 -5.62 -7.89
N PRO A 114 -8.19 -6.61 -8.25
CA PRO A 114 -8.68 -6.75 -9.62
C PRO A 114 -9.51 -5.55 -10.07
N GLN A 115 -10.04 -4.75 -9.12
CA GLN A 115 -10.76 -3.51 -9.41
C GLN A 115 -9.86 -2.39 -9.92
N ASN A 116 -8.56 -2.39 -9.57
CA ASN A 116 -7.66 -1.35 -10.06
C ASN A 116 -7.63 -1.37 -11.59
N PRO A 117 -7.86 -0.24 -12.24
CA PRO A 117 -7.92 -0.18 -13.70
C PRO A 117 -6.57 -0.54 -14.33
N LYS A 118 -6.65 -1.24 -15.45
CA LYS A 118 -5.47 -1.68 -16.22
C LYS A 118 -5.63 -1.27 -17.68
N PRO A 119 -4.56 -0.83 -18.35
CA PRO A 119 -4.61 -0.52 -19.77
C PRO A 119 -4.94 -1.76 -20.62
N PRO A 120 -5.48 -1.59 -21.85
CA PRO A 120 -5.76 -0.29 -22.49
C PRO A 120 -7.03 0.38 -21.94
N PHE A 121 -6.98 1.72 -21.84
CA PHE A 121 -8.11 2.51 -21.39
C PHE A 121 -8.89 3.09 -22.58
N PRO A 122 -10.24 3.18 -22.53
CA PRO A 122 -11.05 3.86 -23.54
C PRO A 122 -11.17 5.37 -23.26
N TYR A 123 -10.19 5.95 -22.64
CA TYR A 123 -10.10 7.37 -22.27
C TYR A 123 -8.62 7.78 -22.22
N THR A 124 -8.36 9.08 -22.24
CA THR A 124 -7.01 9.64 -22.10
C THR A 124 -6.76 10.07 -20.66
N THR A 125 -5.52 9.93 -20.20
CA THR A 125 -5.06 10.49 -18.93
C THR A 125 -3.95 11.50 -19.19
N GLN A 126 -4.00 12.63 -18.47
CA GLN A 126 -2.98 13.68 -18.53
C GLN A 126 -2.49 13.98 -17.11
N GLU A 127 -1.18 14.01 -16.93
CA GLU A 127 -0.59 14.53 -15.71
C GLU A 127 -0.67 16.05 -15.74
N VAL A 128 -1.15 16.62 -14.64
CA VAL A 128 -1.34 18.07 -14.50
C VAL A 128 -0.63 18.57 -13.24
N SER A 129 -0.31 19.86 -13.28
CA SER A 129 0.31 20.57 -12.16
C SER A 129 -0.47 21.86 -11.93
N VAL A 130 -1.10 22.00 -10.78
CA VAL A 130 -1.95 23.12 -10.42
C VAL A 130 -1.26 23.95 -9.35
N GLU A 131 -0.96 25.21 -9.67
CA GLU A 131 -0.37 26.14 -8.73
C GLU A 131 -1.42 26.71 -7.77
N ASN A 132 -1.12 26.72 -6.50
CA ASN A 132 -1.85 27.47 -5.46
C ASN A 132 -0.90 28.48 -4.80
N PRO A 133 -0.65 29.64 -5.42
CA PRO A 133 0.30 30.63 -4.89
C PRO A 133 -0.09 31.14 -3.49
N ALA A 134 -1.39 31.28 -3.24
CA ALA A 134 -1.89 31.73 -1.94
C ALA A 134 -1.63 30.72 -0.82
N GLY A 135 -1.68 29.41 -1.15
CA GLY A 135 -1.40 28.33 -0.24
C GLY A 135 0.06 27.86 -0.22
N GLY A 136 0.91 28.39 -1.12
CA GLY A 136 2.32 27.99 -1.23
C GLY A 136 2.53 26.56 -1.66
N SER A 137 1.61 26.00 -2.44
CA SER A 137 1.65 24.61 -2.92
C SER A 137 1.54 24.51 -4.44
N VAL A 138 2.09 23.45 -4.99
CA VAL A 138 1.86 23.01 -6.38
C VAL A 138 1.31 21.60 -6.28
N LEU A 139 0.11 21.42 -6.81
CA LEU A 139 -0.66 20.18 -6.68
C LEU A 139 -0.51 19.36 -7.96
N ALA A 140 0.10 18.20 -7.83
CA ALA A 140 0.23 17.25 -8.92
C ALA A 140 -1.04 16.40 -9.03
N GLY A 141 -1.58 16.26 -10.22
CA GLY A 141 -2.83 15.55 -10.44
C GLY A 141 -2.84 14.73 -11.72
N THR A 142 -3.88 13.94 -11.86
CA THR A 142 -4.20 13.20 -13.08
C THR A 142 -5.60 13.59 -13.54
N LEU A 143 -5.69 14.22 -14.71
CA LEU A 143 -6.93 14.50 -15.41
C LEU A 143 -7.26 13.29 -16.30
N THR A 144 -8.43 12.68 -16.09
CA THR A 144 -8.97 11.62 -16.94
C THR A 144 -10.02 12.23 -17.87
N LEU A 145 -9.83 12.08 -19.17
CA LEU A 145 -10.69 12.64 -20.21
C LEU A 145 -11.36 11.53 -21.01
N PRO A 146 -12.68 11.41 -20.98
CA PRO A 146 -13.42 10.50 -21.86
C PRO A 146 -13.08 10.71 -23.33
N ASP A 147 -13.23 9.69 -24.15
CA ASP A 147 -13.08 9.82 -25.60
C ASP A 147 -14.12 10.80 -26.17
N GLY A 148 -13.67 11.71 -27.01
CA GLY A 148 -14.53 12.77 -27.57
C GLY A 148 -14.91 13.89 -26.60
N SER A 149 -14.22 14.00 -25.45
CA SER A 149 -14.45 15.11 -24.51
C SER A 149 -14.17 16.47 -25.12
N ASP A 150 -14.95 17.48 -24.73
CA ASP A 150 -14.83 18.88 -25.12
C ASP A 150 -15.07 19.80 -23.90
N LEU A 151 -15.16 21.12 -24.16
CA LEU A 151 -15.38 22.15 -23.12
C LEU A 151 -16.73 22.02 -22.38
N SER A 152 -17.67 21.21 -22.88
CA SER A 152 -18.95 20.96 -22.23
C SER A 152 -18.93 19.67 -21.39
N THR A 153 -17.86 18.89 -21.44
CA THR A 153 -17.72 17.65 -20.68
C THR A 153 -17.66 17.94 -19.18
N PRO A 154 -18.57 17.38 -18.38
CA PRO A 154 -18.54 17.59 -16.94
C PRO A 154 -17.28 17.00 -16.31
N VAL A 155 -16.67 17.73 -15.38
CA VAL A 155 -15.48 17.29 -14.66
C VAL A 155 -15.81 17.15 -13.17
N LEU A 156 -15.51 15.99 -12.61
CA LEU A 156 -15.57 15.74 -11.17
C LEU A 156 -14.18 15.91 -10.56
N VAL A 157 -14.02 16.87 -9.66
CA VAL A 157 -12.82 16.98 -8.82
C VAL A 157 -12.98 16.04 -7.63
N MET A 158 -12.00 15.18 -7.41
CA MET A 158 -11.99 14.21 -6.32
C MET A 158 -11.05 14.71 -5.23
N VAL A 159 -11.64 15.01 -4.07
CA VAL A 159 -10.94 15.49 -2.88
C VAL A 159 -10.78 14.32 -1.92
N THR A 160 -9.58 14.14 -1.40
CA THR A 160 -9.21 13.05 -0.52
C THR A 160 -9.84 13.18 0.88
N GLY A 161 -9.81 12.09 1.63
CA GLY A 161 -10.33 12.02 3.01
C GLY A 161 -9.37 12.53 4.05
N SER A 162 -9.40 11.97 5.25
CA SER A 162 -8.61 12.41 6.39
C SER A 162 -7.12 12.05 6.26
N GLY A 163 -6.25 13.01 6.58
CA GLY A 163 -4.80 12.86 6.54
C GLY A 163 -4.22 13.07 5.14
N PRO A 164 -2.88 13.18 5.03
CA PRO A 164 -2.20 13.33 3.75
C PRO A 164 -2.37 12.09 2.88
N GLN A 165 -3.01 12.23 1.73
CA GLN A 165 -3.31 11.15 0.80
C GLN A 165 -2.76 11.43 -0.59
N ASN A 166 -2.39 10.38 -1.32
CA ASN A 166 -2.13 10.51 -2.74
C ASN A 166 -3.45 10.59 -3.53
N ARG A 167 -3.37 11.01 -4.79
CA ARG A 167 -4.51 11.19 -5.71
C ARG A 167 -5.39 9.95 -5.91
N ASP A 168 -4.94 8.78 -5.52
CA ASP A 168 -5.66 7.51 -5.67
C ASP A 168 -6.30 7.05 -4.36
N GLU A 169 -6.05 7.75 -3.23
CA GLU A 169 -6.33 7.25 -1.87
C GLU A 169 -5.83 5.82 -1.68
N GLU A 170 -4.60 5.57 -2.13
CA GLU A 170 -4.06 4.22 -2.21
C GLU A 170 -3.88 3.60 -0.83
N LEU A 171 -4.60 2.51 -0.60
CA LEU A 171 -4.55 1.73 0.61
C LEU A 171 -4.47 0.24 0.26
N PHE A 172 -3.42 -0.45 0.72
CA PHE A 172 -3.24 -1.90 0.44
C PHE A 172 -3.23 -2.26 -1.04
N ASN A 173 -2.53 -1.51 -1.86
CA ASN A 173 -2.51 -1.61 -3.31
C ASN A 173 -3.90 -1.42 -3.97
N HIS A 174 -4.92 -1.02 -3.22
CA HIS A 174 -6.20 -0.60 -3.78
C HIS A 174 -6.18 0.91 -4.02
N LYS A 175 -6.69 1.31 -5.17
CA LYS A 175 -6.72 2.69 -5.65
C LYS A 175 -8.17 3.15 -5.87
N PRO A 176 -8.93 3.41 -4.80
CA PRO A 176 -10.36 3.70 -4.90
C PRO A 176 -10.68 4.82 -5.89
N PHE A 177 -9.93 5.92 -5.84
CA PHE A 177 -10.15 7.05 -6.73
C PHE A 177 -9.80 6.73 -8.18
N ALA A 178 -8.79 5.90 -8.44
CA ALA A 178 -8.53 5.43 -9.80
C ALA A 178 -9.67 4.55 -10.32
N VAL A 179 -10.26 3.71 -9.48
CA VAL A 179 -11.42 2.86 -9.85
C VAL A 179 -12.64 3.72 -10.19
N ILE A 180 -12.93 4.74 -9.38
CA ILE A 180 -14.03 5.67 -9.63
C ILE A 180 -13.78 6.46 -10.92
N ALA A 181 -12.56 6.95 -11.12
CA ALA A 181 -12.18 7.71 -12.33
C ALA A 181 -12.28 6.85 -13.60
N ASP A 182 -11.88 5.58 -13.55
CA ASP A 182 -12.04 4.64 -14.67
C ASP A 182 -13.52 4.45 -15.02
N TYR A 183 -14.35 4.21 -14.00
CA TYR A 183 -15.79 4.04 -14.22
C TYR A 183 -16.42 5.29 -14.84
N LEU A 184 -16.15 6.47 -14.28
CA LEU A 184 -16.70 7.75 -14.76
C LEU A 184 -16.18 8.08 -16.16
N GLY A 185 -14.90 7.87 -16.44
CA GLY A 185 -14.31 8.06 -17.76
C GLY A 185 -14.99 7.21 -18.84
N ARG A 186 -15.37 5.98 -18.51
CA ARG A 186 -16.17 5.10 -19.39
C ARG A 186 -17.62 5.58 -19.56
N CYS A 187 -18.13 6.36 -18.61
CA CYS A 187 -19.49 6.93 -18.63
C CYS A 187 -19.56 8.34 -19.23
N GLY A 188 -18.46 8.88 -19.77
CA GLY A 188 -18.45 10.21 -20.38
C GLY A 188 -18.27 11.36 -19.39
N VAL A 189 -17.82 11.09 -18.16
CA VAL A 189 -17.52 12.11 -17.14
C VAL A 189 -16.02 12.19 -16.93
N ALA A 190 -15.44 13.36 -17.10
CA ALA A 190 -14.03 13.61 -16.81
C ALA A 190 -13.81 13.65 -15.27
N THR A 191 -12.60 13.32 -14.84
CA THR A 191 -12.23 13.42 -13.42
C THR A 191 -10.87 14.04 -13.26
N LEU A 192 -10.71 14.86 -12.23
CA LEU A 192 -9.42 15.36 -11.78
C LEU A 192 -9.15 14.88 -10.35
N ARG A 193 -8.09 14.11 -10.19
CA ARG A 193 -7.58 13.61 -8.92
C ARG A 193 -6.23 14.25 -8.66
N TYR A 194 -5.94 14.67 -7.46
CA TYR A 194 -4.67 15.29 -7.12
C TYR A 194 -4.11 14.78 -5.80
N ASP A 195 -2.79 14.78 -5.68
CA ASP A 195 -2.10 14.48 -4.42
C ASP A 195 -2.27 15.67 -3.47
N ASP A 196 -2.56 15.42 -2.21
CA ASP A 196 -2.59 16.46 -1.19
C ASP A 196 -1.25 17.19 -1.11
N ARG A 197 -1.27 18.44 -0.62
CA ARG A 197 -0.04 19.20 -0.39
C ARG A 197 0.99 18.38 0.41
N GLY A 198 2.25 18.42 -0.03
CA GLY A 198 3.35 17.69 0.62
C GLY A 198 3.27 16.17 0.54
N THR A 199 2.39 15.63 -0.31
CA THR A 199 2.22 14.19 -0.52
C THR A 199 2.44 13.83 -1.99
N GLY A 200 2.90 12.61 -2.26
CA GLY A 200 3.13 12.13 -3.62
C GLY A 200 4.06 13.03 -4.41
N ALA A 201 3.57 13.62 -5.50
CA ALA A 201 4.30 14.57 -6.33
C ALA A 201 3.94 16.05 -6.05
N SER A 202 3.01 16.32 -5.13
CA SER A 202 2.64 17.67 -4.71
C SER A 202 3.65 18.27 -3.76
N THR A 203 3.85 19.58 -3.88
CA THR A 203 4.67 20.38 -2.95
C THR A 203 3.83 21.00 -1.83
N GLY A 204 4.47 21.65 -0.86
CA GLY A 204 3.82 22.32 0.25
C GLY A 204 4.04 21.60 1.59
N ASP A 205 3.53 22.18 2.66
CA ASP A 205 3.66 21.63 4.03
C ASP A 205 2.37 20.89 4.41
N ALA A 206 2.46 19.56 4.50
CA ALA A 206 1.37 18.73 4.99
C ALA A 206 1.26 18.73 6.52
N SER A 207 2.38 18.95 7.22
CA SER A 207 2.46 18.74 8.67
C SER A 207 1.70 19.80 9.48
N ASN A 208 1.63 21.03 8.95
CA ASN A 208 0.95 22.15 9.57
C ASN A 208 -0.31 22.58 8.81
N ALA A 209 -0.74 21.80 7.81
CA ALA A 209 -1.90 22.13 7.00
C ALA A 209 -3.18 22.12 7.83
N THR A 210 -3.96 23.17 7.70
CA THR A 210 -5.30 23.30 8.27
C THR A 210 -6.37 22.93 7.24
N THR A 211 -7.61 22.74 7.69
CA THR A 211 -8.75 22.56 6.79
C THR A 211 -8.92 23.74 5.81
N ALA A 212 -8.58 24.95 6.25
CA ALA A 212 -8.64 26.13 5.38
C ALA A 212 -7.61 26.05 4.23
N ASP A 213 -6.41 25.55 4.52
CA ASP A 213 -5.37 25.34 3.50
C ASP A 213 -5.79 24.30 2.48
N LEU A 214 -6.34 23.17 2.95
CA LEU A 214 -6.84 22.11 2.08
C LEU A 214 -8.05 22.58 1.23
N THR A 215 -8.92 23.40 1.81
CA THR A 215 -10.02 24.05 1.06
C THR A 215 -9.48 24.99 -0.01
N GLY A 216 -8.41 25.73 0.29
CA GLY A 216 -7.72 26.59 -0.68
C GLY A 216 -7.11 25.78 -1.84
N ASP A 217 -6.54 24.63 -1.56
CA ASP A 217 -6.01 23.72 -2.57
C ASP A 217 -7.12 23.19 -3.50
N ALA A 218 -8.21 22.69 -2.89
CA ALA A 218 -9.36 22.23 -3.68
C ALA A 218 -9.94 23.36 -4.54
N GLY A 219 -10.03 24.58 -3.99
CA GLY A 219 -10.45 25.78 -4.74
C GLY A 219 -9.52 26.12 -5.90
N ALA A 220 -8.21 26.00 -5.74
CA ALA A 220 -7.23 26.20 -6.80
C ALA A 220 -7.41 25.17 -7.92
N VAL A 221 -7.62 23.89 -7.55
CA VAL A 221 -7.85 22.80 -8.52
C VAL A 221 -9.15 23.02 -9.31
N VAL A 222 -10.24 23.45 -8.65
CA VAL A 222 -11.50 23.78 -9.35
C VAL A 222 -11.33 25.00 -10.25
N GLY A 223 -10.58 26.02 -9.81
CA GLY A 223 -10.35 27.22 -10.60
C GLY A 223 -9.42 27.03 -11.81
N TRP A 224 -8.62 25.95 -11.80
CA TRP A 224 -7.73 25.60 -12.90
C TRP A 224 -8.47 24.95 -14.08
N LEU A 225 -9.58 24.26 -13.84
CA LEU A 225 -10.45 23.63 -14.85
C LEU A 225 -11.19 24.67 -15.71
#